data_6ee2083d0b8b452d5d60660d8a0b0fa8
#
_entry.id   6ee2083d0b8b452d5d60660d8a0b0fa8
#
_cell.length_a   1.000
_cell.length_b   1.000
_cell.length_c   1.000
_cell.angle_alpha   90.00
_cell.angle_beta   90.00
_cell.angle_gamma   90.00
#
_symmetry.space_group_name_H-M   'P 1'
#
loop_
_entity.id
_entity.type
_entity.pdbx_description
1 polymer ?
#
loop_
_entity_poly.entity_id
_entity_poly.type
_entity_poly.pdbx_seq_one_letter_code
_entity_poly.pdbx_strand_id
1 'polypeptide(L)'
;MPTLTRVVAGLLVVYAAAAAGAEPKTEEQKTLYAIGLAISQSLGSFGLSPEELEMVQAGIRDGVLNRERKVELETYGPKIQELQRARLAVAAEREKKAGKTYLDKAAAQKGATRTASGAVYVPLKVGRGATPKATDTVKVHYEGTLTSGKVFDSSIKRGEPASFGLDQVIPCWTEGLQLMKVGGKGRLVCPSELAYGDRGHPPQIPPGATLVFEVELLEIVKQ
;
A
#
# COMPACT_ATOMS: atom_id res chain seq x y z
N MET A 1 -21.77 72.14 31.51
CA MET A 1 -20.85 71.56 30.51
C MET A 1 -20.76 70.05 30.79
N PRO A 2 -21.37 69.19 30.00
CA PRO A 2 -21.27 67.76 30.23
C PRO A 2 -20.11 67.16 29.41
N THR A 3 -19.27 66.43 30.09
CA THR A 3 -18.14 65.62 29.58
C THR A 3 -18.64 64.40 28.83
N LEU A 4 -18.29 64.28 27.58
CA LEU A 4 -18.64 63.14 26.69
C LEU A 4 -17.63 62.01 26.94
N THR A 5 -18.05 60.95 27.60
CA THR A 5 -17.28 59.72 27.75
C THR A 5 -17.43 58.87 26.50
N ARG A 6 -16.36 58.75 25.67
CA ARG A 6 -16.32 57.86 24.54
C ARG A 6 -16.06 56.41 25.03
N VAL A 7 -17.10 55.59 24.93
CA VAL A 7 -16.95 54.12 25.07
C VAL A 7 -16.40 53.58 23.74
N VAL A 8 -15.15 53.13 23.76
CA VAL A 8 -14.56 52.37 22.64
C VAL A 8 -14.97 50.92 22.82
N ALA A 9 -15.98 50.49 22.06
CA ALA A 9 -16.35 49.09 21.97
C ALA A 9 -15.30 48.37 21.11
N GLY A 10 -14.40 47.67 21.78
CA GLY A 10 -13.45 46.75 21.11
C GLY A 10 -14.19 45.54 20.54
N LEU A 11 -14.31 45.50 19.23
CA LEU A 11 -14.84 44.33 18.52
C LEU A 11 -13.80 43.20 18.60
N LEU A 12 -13.98 42.25 19.51
CA LEU A 12 -13.22 41.01 19.55
C LEU A 12 -13.74 40.14 18.38
N VAL A 13 -13.07 40.20 17.24
CA VAL A 13 -13.28 39.27 16.16
C VAL A 13 -12.63 37.94 16.54
N VAL A 14 -13.44 37.03 17.11
CA VAL A 14 -13.04 35.63 17.29
C VAL A 14 -12.96 35.01 15.91
N TYR A 15 -11.75 34.89 15.37
CA TYR A 15 -11.48 34.04 14.22
C TYR A 15 -11.64 32.59 14.65
N ALA A 16 -12.84 32.06 14.53
CA ALA A 16 -13.06 30.62 14.39
C ALA A 16 -12.50 30.21 13.03
N ALA A 17 -11.20 29.94 12.95
CA ALA A 17 -10.60 29.32 11.79
C ALA A 17 -11.16 27.90 11.67
N ALA A 18 -12.19 27.72 10.87
CA ALA A 18 -12.55 26.40 10.36
C ALA A 18 -11.29 25.82 9.73
N ALA A 19 -10.87 24.64 10.21
CA ALA A 19 -9.78 23.85 9.63
C ALA A 19 -10.25 23.20 8.32
N ALA A 20 -10.63 23.99 7.34
CA ALA A 20 -10.59 23.61 5.95
C ALA A 20 -9.13 23.63 5.56
N GLY A 21 -8.56 22.50 5.12
CA GLY A 21 -7.16 22.36 4.79
C GLY A 21 -6.71 23.52 3.90
N ALA A 22 -5.66 24.24 4.31
CA ALA A 22 -5.15 25.38 3.56
C ALA A 22 -4.63 24.90 2.21
N GLU A 23 -5.29 25.33 1.14
CA GLU A 23 -4.83 25.04 -0.21
C GLU A 23 -3.51 25.83 -0.46
N PRO A 24 -2.40 25.14 -0.79
CA PRO A 24 -1.12 25.80 -0.98
C PRO A 24 -1.12 26.58 -2.30
N LYS A 25 -0.95 27.90 -2.23
CA LYS A 25 -1.03 28.83 -3.39
C LYS A 25 0.34 29.17 -3.95
N THR A 26 1.35 29.38 -3.11
CA THR A 26 2.72 29.72 -3.53
C THR A 26 3.60 28.49 -3.64
N GLU A 27 4.73 28.57 -4.37
CA GLU A 27 5.70 27.47 -4.47
C GLU A 27 6.29 27.10 -3.11
N GLU A 28 6.54 28.08 -2.25
CA GLU A 28 6.98 27.83 -0.88
C GLU A 28 5.91 27.07 -0.08
N GLN A 29 4.65 27.49 -0.15
CA GLN A 29 3.55 26.77 0.51
C GLN A 29 3.38 25.34 -0.01
N LYS A 30 3.53 25.11 -1.31
CA LYS A 30 3.53 23.76 -1.90
C LYS A 30 4.69 22.92 -1.38
N THR A 31 5.87 23.51 -1.27
CA THR A 31 7.06 22.84 -0.72
C THR A 31 6.84 22.46 0.76
N LEU A 32 6.30 23.37 1.56
CA LEU A 32 5.97 23.09 2.97
C LEU A 32 4.88 22.01 3.10
N TYR A 33 3.86 22.05 2.25
CA TYR A 33 2.85 21.00 2.20
C TYR A 33 3.45 19.63 1.81
N ALA A 34 4.40 19.62 0.87
CA ALA A 34 5.11 18.40 0.46
C ALA A 34 5.94 17.80 1.61
N ILE A 35 6.51 18.61 2.52
CA ILE A 35 7.15 18.11 3.75
C ILE A 35 6.14 17.34 4.61
N GLY A 36 4.92 17.88 4.77
CA GLY A 36 3.85 17.18 5.47
C GLY A 36 3.50 15.84 4.83
N LEU A 37 3.41 15.79 3.48
CA LEU A 37 3.18 14.55 2.73
C LEU A 37 4.34 13.55 2.92
N ALA A 38 5.58 14.00 2.94
CA ALA A 38 6.73 13.13 3.19
C ALA A 38 6.69 12.50 4.60
N ILE A 39 6.36 13.29 5.61
CA ILE A 39 6.16 12.79 6.99
C ILE A 39 5.00 11.79 7.04
N SER A 40 3.90 12.05 6.33
CA SER A 40 2.72 11.19 6.34
C SER A 40 3.00 9.77 5.85
N GLN A 41 4.01 9.57 4.99
CA GLN A 41 4.41 8.24 4.54
C GLN A 41 4.87 7.35 5.69
N SER A 42 5.56 7.90 6.69
CA SER A 42 5.99 7.16 7.89
C SER A 42 4.83 6.83 8.83
N LEU A 43 3.72 7.57 8.74
CA LEU A 43 2.52 7.39 9.57
C LEU A 43 1.53 6.38 8.98
N GLY A 44 1.69 6.00 7.70
CA GLY A 44 0.74 5.13 6.99
C GLY A 44 0.52 3.77 7.66
N SER A 45 1.54 3.23 8.32
CA SER A 45 1.47 1.94 9.03
C SER A 45 0.64 1.99 10.32
N PHE A 46 0.29 3.19 10.80
CA PHE A 46 -0.53 3.36 12.01
C PHE A 46 -2.03 3.34 11.72
N GLY A 47 -2.47 3.60 10.49
CA GLY A 47 -3.89 3.64 10.13
C GLY A 47 -4.67 4.64 10.99
N LEU A 48 -4.15 5.85 11.16
CA LEU A 48 -4.69 6.86 12.06
C LEU A 48 -6.10 7.31 11.66
N SER A 49 -6.99 7.45 12.65
CA SER A 49 -8.24 8.16 12.46
C SER A 49 -8.00 9.68 12.37
N PRO A 50 -8.99 10.49 11.94
CA PRO A 50 -8.87 11.95 11.94
C PRO A 50 -8.51 12.51 13.33
N GLU A 51 -9.13 12.01 14.39
CA GLU A 51 -8.91 12.45 15.78
C GLU A 51 -7.50 12.08 16.26
N GLU A 52 -7.02 10.89 15.90
CA GLU A 52 -5.66 10.45 16.21
C GLU A 52 -4.61 11.25 15.46
N LEU A 53 -4.90 11.64 14.21
CA LEU A 53 -4.04 12.50 13.42
C LEU A 53 -3.89 13.88 14.07
N GLU A 54 -4.95 14.45 14.65
CA GLU A 54 -4.88 15.72 15.40
C GLU A 54 -3.89 15.62 16.56
N MET A 55 -3.89 14.49 17.29
CA MET A 55 -2.94 14.27 18.39
C MET A 55 -1.49 14.18 17.88
N VAL A 56 -1.25 13.50 16.77
CA VAL A 56 0.08 13.45 16.14
C VAL A 56 0.52 14.82 15.66
N GLN A 57 -0.37 15.59 15.05
CA GLN A 57 -0.10 16.97 14.63
C GLN A 57 0.21 17.89 15.82
N ALA A 58 -0.46 17.71 16.96
CA ALA A 58 -0.14 18.45 18.17
C ALA A 58 1.28 18.16 18.65
N GLY A 59 1.70 16.89 18.68
CA GLY A 59 3.06 16.49 19.04
C GLY A 59 4.12 17.05 18.08
N ILE A 60 3.87 17.01 16.76
CA ILE A 60 4.76 17.61 15.76
C ILE A 60 4.88 19.12 15.98
N ARG A 61 3.77 19.82 16.23
CA ARG A 61 3.73 21.26 16.50
C ARG A 61 4.53 21.63 17.73
N ASP A 62 4.34 20.90 18.83
CA ASP A 62 5.04 21.17 20.08
C ASP A 62 6.55 20.92 19.92
N GLY A 63 6.94 19.85 19.21
CA GLY A 63 8.35 19.56 18.95
C GLY A 63 9.04 20.59 18.03
N VAL A 64 8.40 20.94 16.89
CA VAL A 64 8.98 21.88 15.91
C VAL A 64 9.07 23.30 16.48
N LEU A 65 8.10 23.71 17.30
CA LEU A 65 8.08 25.04 17.89
C LEU A 65 8.78 25.12 19.27
N ASN A 66 9.49 24.06 19.68
CA ASN A 66 10.17 23.97 20.98
C ASN A 66 9.26 24.32 22.19
N ARG A 67 8.00 23.86 22.13
CA ARG A 67 7.04 24.00 23.23
C ARG A 67 7.27 22.93 24.29
N GLU A 68 6.64 23.10 25.45
CA GLU A 68 6.65 22.09 26.50
C GLU A 68 6.12 20.74 25.99
N ARG A 69 6.93 19.70 26.16
CA ARG A 69 6.55 18.33 25.82
C ARG A 69 5.60 17.77 26.86
N LYS A 70 4.48 17.23 26.43
CA LYS A 70 3.46 16.65 27.31
C LYS A 70 3.74 15.21 27.72
N VAL A 71 4.70 14.58 27.03
CA VAL A 71 5.15 13.20 27.29
C VAL A 71 6.64 13.06 26.99
N GLU A 72 7.28 12.10 27.67
CA GLU A 72 8.69 11.77 27.45
C GLU A 72 8.84 10.71 26.38
N LEU A 73 9.65 10.99 25.35
CA LEU A 73 9.89 10.06 24.22
C LEU A 73 10.57 8.76 24.68
N GLU A 74 11.40 8.79 25.70
CA GLU A 74 12.05 7.60 26.27
C GLU A 74 11.02 6.60 26.81
N THR A 75 9.97 7.10 27.45
CA THR A 75 8.89 6.28 28.00
C THR A 75 7.94 5.77 26.90
N TYR A 76 7.66 6.59 25.89
CA TYR A 76 6.64 6.27 24.89
C TYR A 76 7.22 5.68 23.60
N GLY A 77 8.53 5.77 23.35
CA GLY A 77 9.18 5.18 22.19
C GLY A 77 8.88 3.69 22.01
N PRO A 78 9.05 2.83 23.03
CA PRO A 78 8.67 1.42 22.95
C PRO A 78 7.17 1.22 22.67
N LYS A 79 6.30 2.02 23.24
CA LYS A 79 4.83 1.96 23.06
C LYS A 79 4.40 2.33 21.63
N ILE A 80 5.15 3.21 20.96
CA ILE A 80 4.92 3.52 19.54
C ILE A 80 5.10 2.26 18.69
N GLN A 81 6.16 1.49 18.94
CA GLN A 81 6.41 0.24 18.20
C GLN A 81 5.37 -0.83 18.51
N GLU A 82 4.93 -0.95 19.75
CA GLU A 82 3.88 -1.87 20.17
C GLU A 82 2.55 -1.52 19.48
N LEU A 83 2.15 -0.26 19.50
CA LEU A 83 0.96 0.23 18.81
C LEU A 83 1.01 -0.07 17.32
N GLN A 84 2.16 0.20 16.67
CA GLN A 84 2.34 -0.09 15.26
C GLN A 84 2.16 -1.57 14.96
N ARG A 85 2.80 -2.46 15.73
CA ARG A 85 2.66 -3.92 15.55
C ARG A 85 1.22 -4.38 15.71
N ALA A 86 0.54 -3.91 16.75
CA ALA A 86 -0.86 -4.26 17.01
C ALA A 86 -1.77 -3.84 15.83
N ARG A 87 -1.58 -2.65 15.30
CA ARG A 87 -2.38 -2.15 14.16
C ARG A 87 -2.08 -2.87 12.86
N LEU A 88 -0.81 -3.15 12.58
CA LEU A 88 -0.41 -3.94 11.42
C LEU A 88 -1.03 -5.34 11.48
N ALA A 89 -1.03 -5.99 12.65
CA ALA A 89 -1.63 -7.31 12.83
C ALA A 89 -3.15 -7.28 12.55
N VAL A 90 -3.87 -6.30 13.11
CA VAL A 90 -5.32 -6.15 12.85
C VAL A 90 -5.61 -5.89 11.38
N ALA A 91 -4.82 -5.02 10.74
CA ALA A 91 -4.95 -4.74 9.31
C ALA A 91 -4.68 -5.99 8.45
N ALA A 92 -3.63 -6.75 8.79
CA ALA A 92 -3.28 -8.00 8.10
C ALA A 92 -4.39 -9.04 8.19
N GLU A 93 -4.94 -9.28 9.37
CA GLU A 93 -6.05 -10.23 9.56
C GLU A 93 -7.30 -9.84 8.74
N ARG A 94 -7.61 -8.55 8.70
CA ARG A 94 -8.73 -8.05 7.88
C ARG A 94 -8.49 -8.30 6.39
N GLU A 95 -7.29 -7.99 5.88
CA GLU A 95 -6.93 -8.20 4.48
C GLU A 95 -6.89 -9.69 4.12
N LYS A 96 -6.34 -10.56 4.98
CA LYS A 96 -6.35 -12.01 4.78
C LYS A 96 -7.76 -12.57 4.70
N LYS A 97 -8.66 -12.12 5.58
CA LYS A 97 -10.07 -12.55 5.54
C LYS A 97 -10.76 -12.15 4.24
N ALA A 98 -10.54 -10.92 3.77
CA ALA A 98 -11.05 -10.47 2.48
C ALA A 98 -10.41 -11.24 1.31
N GLY A 99 -9.08 -11.44 1.38
CA GLY A 99 -8.30 -12.18 0.40
C GLY A 99 -8.71 -13.64 0.25
N LYS A 100 -9.04 -14.32 1.35
CA LYS A 100 -9.55 -15.69 1.32
C LYS A 100 -10.82 -15.81 0.46
N THR A 101 -11.76 -14.88 0.64
CA THR A 101 -12.97 -14.86 -0.18
C THR A 101 -12.67 -14.66 -1.67
N TYR A 102 -11.67 -13.84 -2.00
CA TYR A 102 -11.24 -13.62 -3.38
C TYR A 102 -10.58 -14.87 -3.97
N LEU A 103 -9.68 -15.52 -3.21
CA LEU A 103 -9.03 -16.78 -3.59
C LEU A 103 -10.04 -17.89 -3.86
N ASP A 104 -11.05 -18.04 -3.00
CA ASP A 104 -12.07 -19.07 -3.17
C ASP A 104 -12.92 -18.82 -4.42
N LYS A 105 -13.27 -17.56 -4.69
CA LYS A 105 -13.96 -17.18 -5.95
C LYS A 105 -13.09 -17.43 -7.18
N ALA A 106 -11.79 -17.13 -7.11
CA ALA A 106 -10.89 -17.39 -8.22
C ALA A 106 -10.71 -18.89 -8.48
N ALA A 107 -10.57 -19.69 -7.44
CA ALA A 107 -10.44 -21.15 -7.54
C ALA A 107 -11.68 -21.86 -8.12
N ALA A 108 -12.86 -21.24 -8.00
CA ALA A 108 -14.10 -21.75 -8.58
C ALA A 108 -14.24 -21.44 -10.08
N GLN A 109 -13.34 -20.65 -10.67
CA GLN A 109 -13.39 -20.33 -12.11
C GLN A 109 -13.01 -21.53 -12.98
N LYS A 110 -13.59 -21.61 -14.18
CA LYS A 110 -13.33 -22.71 -15.11
C LYS A 110 -11.85 -22.78 -15.46
N GLY A 111 -11.25 -23.94 -15.27
CA GLY A 111 -9.83 -24.20 -15.56
C GLY A 111 -8.87 -23.65 -14.50
N ALA A 112 -9.35 -23.09 -13.41
CA ALA A 112 -8.50 -22.66 -12.32
C ALA A 112 -7.78 -23.84 -11.65
N THR A 113 -6.54 -23.61 -11.22
CA THR A 113 -5.73 -24.57 -10.48
C THR A 113 -5.29 -23.90 -9.18
N ARG A 114 -5.61 -24.50 -8.02
CA ARG A 114 -5.06 -24.11 -6.72
C ARG A 114 -3.81 -24.94 -6.44
N THR A 115 -2.69 -24.28 -6.13
CA THR A 115 -1.46 -24.95 -5.73
C THR A 115 -1.58 -25.49 -4.29
N ALA A 116 -0.68 -26.41 -3.91
CA ALA A 116 -0.65 -26.94 -2.53
C ALA A 116 -0.37 -25.85 -1.50
N SER A 117 0.35 -24.80 -1.85
CA SER A 117 0.66 -23.62 -1.01
C SER A 117 -0.50 -22.63 -0.91
N GLY A 118 -1.53 -22.75 -1.76
CA GLY A 118 -2.73 -21.94 -1.72
C GLY A 118 -2.83 -20.84 -2.78
N ALA A 119 -1.81 -20.66 -3.64
CA ALA A 119 -1.93 -19.76 -4.80
C ALA A 119 -2.97 -20.30 -5.79
N VAL A 120 -3.62 -19.40 -6.53
CA VAL A 120 -4.59 -19.78 -7.55
C VAL A 120 -4.14 -19.25 -8.91
N TYR A 121 -4.01 -20.15 -9.86
CA TYR A 121 -3.79 -19.83 -11.27
C TYR A 121 -5.08 -19.98 -12.05
N VAL A 122 -5.43 -18.98 -12.86
CA VAL A 122 -6.59 -19.00 -13.77
C VAL A 122 -6.08 -18.75 -15.19
N PRO A 123 -6.19 -19.72 -16.12
CA PRO A 123 -5.78 -19.51 -17.50
C PRO A 123 -6.73 -18.55 -18.21
N LEU A 124 -6.18 -17.49 -18.81
CA LEU A 124 -6.91 -16.54 -19.67
C LEU A 124 -6.70 -16.83 -21.15
N LYS A 125 -5.49 -17.26 -21.52
CA LYS A 125 -5.10 -17.70 -22.85
C LYS A 125 -4.06 -18.81 -22.71
N VAL A 126 -4.30 -19.94 -23.33
CA VAL A 126 -3.35 -21.07 -23.29
C VAL A 126 -2.20 -20.83 -24.25
N GLY A 127 -0.97 -20.85 -23.75
CA GLY A 127 0.23 -20.81 -24.56
C GLY A 127 0.53 -22.17 -25.24
N ARG A 128 1.38 -22.13 -26.24
CA ARG A 128 1.79 -23.34 -26.98
C ARG A 128 3.28 -23.65 -26.90
N GLY A 129 4.07 -22.74 -26.33
CA GLY A 129 5.51 -22.88 -26.14
C GLY A 129 5.90 -23.75 -24.95
N ALA A 130 7.17 -23.67 -24.55
CA ALA A 130 7.71 -24.37 -23.39
C ALA A 130 7.13 -23.88 -22.08
N THR A 131 7.18 -24.71 -21.06
CA THR A 131 6.86 -24.35 -19.66
C THR A 131 8.15 -24.01 -18.92
N PRO A 132 8.23 -22.89 -18.19
CA PRO A 132 9.43 -22.52 -17.47
C PRO A 132 9.65 -23.41 -16.23
N LYS A 133 10.92 -23.55 -15.84
CA LYS A 133 11.35 -24.18 -14.59
C LYS A 133 11.56 -23.11 -13.52
N ALA A 134 11.61 -23.50 -12.26
CA ALA A 134 11.82 -22.60 -11.13
C ALA A 134 13.14 -21.80 -11.18
N THR A 135 14.12 -22.24 -11.94
CA THR A 135 15.44 -21.57 -12.10
C THR A 135 15.57 -20.75 -13.38
N ASP A 136 14.53 -20.77 -14.22
CA ASP A 136 14.58 -20.05 -15.50
C ASP A 136 14.36 -18.54 -15.30
N THR A 137 14.93 -17.76 -16.20
CA THR A 137 14.59 -16.34 -16.36
C THR A 137 13.47 -16.23 -17.40
N VAL A 138 12.42 -15.51 -17.06
CA VAL A 138 11.26 -15.31 -17.94
C VAL A 138 11.11 -13.84 -18.30
N LYS A 139 10.64 -13.58 -19.53
CA LYS A 139 10.22 -12.26 -20.00
C LYS A 139 8.71 -12.20 -20.06
N VAL A 140 8.13 -11.22 -19.39
CA VAL A 140 6.69 -11.13 -19.22
C VAL A 140 6.17 -9.70 -19.40
N HIS A 141 4.91 -9.57 -19.83
CA HIS A 141 4.09 -8.43 -19.49
C HIS A 141 3.22 -8.78 -18.29
N TYR A 142 3.05 -7.83 -17.36
CA TYR A 142 2.21 -8.04 -16.19
C TYR A 142 1.56 -6.76 -15.69
N GLU A 143 0.45 -6.92 -15.00
CA GLU A 143 -0.16 -5.89 -14.16
C GLU A 143 -0.51 -6.51 -12.81
N GLY A 144 0.00 -5.89 -11.73
CA GLY A 144 -0.27 -6.28 -10.36
C GLY A 144 -1.30 -5.36 -9.72
N THR A 145 -2.35 -5.95 -9.15
CA THR A 145 -3.44 -5.23 -8.48
C THR A 145 -3.71 -5.81 -7.10
N LEU A 146 -4.22 -4.97 -6.20
CA LEU A 146 -4.89 -5.42 -4.99
C LEU A 146 -6.25 -6.04 -5.35
N THR A 147 -6.86 -6.76 -4.42
CA THR A 147 -8.22 -7.32 -4.58
C THR A 147 -9.29 -6.24 -4.82
N SER A 148 -9.01 -4.99 -4.46
CA SER A 148 -9.84 -3.81 -4.75
C SER A 148 -9.76 -3.33 -6.20
N GLY A 149 -8.82 -3.87 -7.00
CA GLY A 149 -8.53 -3.40 -8.36
C GLY A 149 -7.50 -2.27 -8.43
N LYS A 150 -7.01 -1.75 -7.29
CA LYS A 150 -5.95 -0.73 -7.30
C LYS A 150 -4.66 -1.32 -7.86
N VAL A 151 -4.15 -0.76 -8.96
CA VAL A 151 -2.86 -1.15 -9.55
C VAL A 151 -1.72 -0.65 -8.66
N PHE A 152 -0.80 -1.53 -8.30
CA PHE A 152 0.42 -1.17 -7.57
C PHE A 152 1.68 -1.27 -8.43
N ASP A 153 1.67 -2.10 -9.48
CA ASP A 153 2.77 -2.21 -10.44
C ASP A 153 2.28 -2.72 -11.80
N SER A 154 2.90 -2.26 -12.91
CA SER A 154 2.50 -2.66 -14.26
C SER A 154 3.63 -2.42 -15.26
N SER A 155 4.12 -3.46 -15.90
CA SER A 155 5.03 -3.39 -17.03
C SER A 155 4.34 -2.78 -18.27
N ILE A 156 3.03 -2.98 -18.39
CA ILE A 156 2.22 -2.43 -19.48
C ILE A 156 2.21 -0.90 -19.43
N LYS A 157 2.04 -0.33 -18.21
CA LYS A 157 2.10 1.13 -18.01
C LYS A 157 3.49 1.71 -18.29
N ARG A 158 4.55 0.93 -18.07
CA ARG A 158 5.92 1.34 -18.41
C ARG A 158 6.22 1.24 -19.91
N GLY A 159 5.39 0.54 -20.68
CA GLY A 159 5.53 0.39 -22.12
C GLY A 159 6.52 -0.70 -22.56
N GLU A 160 7.13 -1.44 -21.62
CA GLU A 160 8.13 -2.47 -21.91
C GLU A 160 7.95 -3.73 -21.05
N PRO A 161 8.22 -4.93 -21.59
CA PRO A 161 8.21 -6.16 -20.81
C PRO A 161 9.37 -6.19 -19.81
N ALA A 162 9.18 -6.92 -18.73
CA ALA A 162 10.20 -7.12 -17.70
C ALA A 162 10.72 -8.56 -17.70
N SER A 163 11.98 -8.72 -17.30
CA SER A 163 12.63 -10.04 -17.17
C SER A 163 12.91 -10.34 -15.71
N PHE A 164 12.56 -11.55 -15.26
CA PHE A 164 12.72 -11.99 -13.86
C PHE A 164 13.26 -13.42 -13.79
N GLY A 165 14.24 -13.66 -12.93
CA GLY A 165 14.59 -15.00 -12.48
C GLY A 165 13.49 -15.53 -11.56
N LEU A 166 12.94 -16.72 -11.86
CA LEU A 166 11.85 -17.28 -11.05
C LEU A 166 12.28 -17.73 -9.65
N ASP A 167 13.56 -17.81 -9.40
CA ASP A 167 14.17 -18.04 -8.09
C ASP A 167 14.34 -16.76 -7.26
N GLN A 168 14.08 -15.58 -7.85
CA GLN A 168 14.27 -14.26 -7.23
C GLN A 168 12.96 -13.45 -7.10
N VAL A 169 11.83 -14.05 -7.38
CA VAL A 169 10.51 -13.43 -7.26
C VAL A 169 9.74 -13.98 -6.07
N ILE A 170 8.59 -13.42 -5.78
CA ILE A 170 7.70 -13.95 -4.73
C ILE A 170 7.30 -15.41 -5.03
N PRO A 171 7.17 -16.26 -4.00
CA PRO A 171 6.88 -17.70 -4.18
C PRO A 171 5.67 -17.98 -5.08
N CYS A 172 4.64 -17.14 -5.00
CA CYS A 172 3.46 -17.26 -5.86
C CYS A 172 3.80 -17.19 -7.35
N TRP A 173 4.74 -16.36 -7.76
CA TRP A 173 5.20 -16.27 -9.15
C TRP A 173 6.02 -17.48 -9.56
N THR A 174 6.94 -17.91 -8.68
CA THR A 174 7.74 -19.12 -8.91
C THR A 174 6.83 -20.33 -9.18
N GLU A 175 5.79 -20.52 -8.38
CA GLU A 175 4.85 -21.64 -8.58
C GLU A 175 3.91 -21.41 -9.76
N GLY A 176 3.31 -20.23 -9.85
CA GLY A 176 2.25 -19.94 -10.79
C GLY A 176 2.71 -19.91 -12.25
N LEU A 177 3.91 -19.35 -12.51
CA LEU A 177 4.44 -19.29 -13.88
C LEU A 177 4.87 -20.66 -14.42
N GLN A 178 5.20 -21.61 -13.56
CA GLN A 178 5.43 -23.02 -13.96
C GLN A 178 4.14 -23.74 -14.40
N LEU A 179 2.97 -23.17 -14.20
CA LEU A 179 1.70 -23.68 -14.75
C LEU A 179 1.36 -23.08 -16.11
N MET A 180 2.17 -22.13 -16.60
CA MET A 180 1.97 -21.45 -17.87
C MET A 180 2.88 -22.02 -18.96
N LYS A 181 2.47 -21.81 -20.22
CA LYS A 181 3.33 -22.02 -21.38
C LYS A 181 3.61 -20.70 -22.07
N VAL A 182 4.78 -20.55 -22.67
CA VAL A 182 5.13 -19.39 -23.50
C VAL A 182 4.04 -19.09 -24.53
N GLY A 183 3.69 -17.81 -24.68
CA GLY A 183 2.59 -17.30 -25.50
C GLY A 183 1.23 -17.34 -24.78
N GLY A 184 1.20 -17.78 -23.52
CA GLY A 184 0.01 -17.82 -22.68
C GLY A 184 -0.18 -16.55 -21.84
N LYS A 185 -1.42 -16.30 -21.41
CA LYS A 185 -1.80 -15.29 -20.43
C LYS A 185 -2.58 -15.95 -19.32
N GLY A 186 -2.30 -15.58 -18.08
CA GLY A 186 -2.99 -16.12 -16.91
C GLY A 186 -3.13 -15.08 -15.83
N ARG A 187 -4.02 -15.37 -14.88
CA ARG A 187 -4.18 -14.62 -13.66
C ARG A 187 -3.66 -15.45 -12.49
N LEU A 188 -2.74 -14.89 -11.72
CA LEU A 188 -2.27 -15.44 -10.47
C LEU A 188 -2.93 -14.68 -9.32
N VAL A 189 -3.55 -15.40 -8.39
CA VAL A 189 -4.05 -14.85 -7.14
C VAL A 189 -3.20 -15.40 -6.01
N CYS A 190 -2.47 -14.50 -5.39
CA CYS A 190 -1.39 -14.78 -4.46
C CYS A 190 -1.83 -14.46 -3.04
N PRO A 191 -2.01 -15.43 -2.14
CA PRO A 191 -2.21 -15.14 -0.73
C PRO A 191 -0.97 -14.42 -0.17
N SER A 192 -1.15 -13.65 0.88
CA SER A 192 -0.09 -12.82 1.45
C SER A 192 1.16 -13.63 1.85
N GLU A 193 0.99 -14.86 2.30
CA GLU A 193 2.07 -15.76 2.73
C GLU A 193 3.01 -16.12 1.57
N LEU A 194 2.53 -16.08 0.34
CA LEU A 194 3.31 -16.33 -0.88
C LEU A 194 3.71 -15.02 -1.60
N ALA A 195 3.51 -13.87 -0.95
CA ALA A 195 3.82 -12.55 -1.48
C ALA A 195 4.61 -11.72 -0.45
N TYR A 196 4.01 -10.71 0.19
CA TYR A 196 4.69 -9.81 1.11
C TYR A 196 4.32 -10.00 2.59
N GLY A 197 3.58 -11.06 2.91
CA GLY A 197 3.24 -11.44 4.28
C GLY A 197 2.47 -10.36 5.06
N ASP A 198 2.56 -10.45 6.39
CA ASP A 198 1.88 -9.55 7.31
C ASP A 198 2.50 -8.15 7.36
N ARG A 199 3.68 -7.96 6.78
CA ARG A 199 4.32 -6.65 6.67
C ARG A 199 3.78 -5.85 5.48
N GLY A 200 3.40 -6.53 4.39
CA GLY A 200 3.11 -5.88 3.12
C GLY A 200 4.33 -5.19 2.50
N HIS A 201 4.09 -4.23 1.61
CA HIS A 201 5.11 -3.34 1.02
C HIS A 201 4.53 -1.91 0.94
N PRO A 202 4.45 -1.20 2.09
CA PRO A 202 3.91 0.15 2.14
C PRO A 202 4.72 1.14 1.28
N PRO A 203 4.06 2.16 0.71
CA PRO A 203 2.64 2.49 0.84
C PRO A 203 1.73 1.77 -0.18
N GLN A 204 2.27 0.96 -1.11
CA GLN A 204 1.52 0.39 -2.22
C GLN A 204 0.74 -0.87 -1.83
N ILE A 205 1.34 -1.75 -1.02
CA ILE A 205 0.78 -3.05 -0.67
C ILE A 205 0.53 -3.11 0.84
N PRO A 206 -0.74 -3.17 1.26
CA PRO A 206 -1.10 -3.28 2.67
C PRO A 206 -0.59 -4.57 3.33
N PRO A 207 -0.47 -4.59 4.67
CA PRO A 207 -0.23 -5.79 5.46
C PRO A 207 -1.25 -6.87 5.17
N GLY A 208 -0.80 -8.12 4.97
CA GLY A 208 -1.69 -9.26 4.75
C GLY A 208 -2.44 -9.27 3.40
N ALA A 209 -2.10 -8.37 2.48
CA ALA A 209 -2.82 -8.24 1.21
C ALA A 209 -2.65 -9.46 0.30
N THR A 210 -3.77 -9.97 -0.20
CA THR A 210 -3.80 -10.87 -1.33
C THR A 210 -3.60 -10.08 -2.62
N LEU A 211 -2.68 -10.53 -3.47
CA LEU A 211 -2.32 -9.87 -4.72
C LEU A 211 -2.90 -10.60 -5.92
N VAL A 212 -3.22 -9.84 -6.94
CA VAL A 212 -3.72 -10.37 -8.22
C VAL A 212 -2.80 -9.89 -9.31
N PHE A 213 -2.22 -10.81 -10.07
CA PHE A 213 -1.40 -10.50 -11.24
C PHE A 213 -2.03 -11.06 -12.49
N GLU A 214 -2.23 -10.22 -13.50
CA GLU A 214 -2.40 -10.72 -14.87
C GLU A 214 -1.02 -10.74 -15.52
N VAL A 215 -0.61 -11.91 -16.00
CA VAL A 215 0.72 -12.13 -16.56
C VAL A 215 0.59 -12.73 -17.95
N GLU A 216 1.28 -12.15 -18.93
CA GLU A 216 1.52 -12.74 -20.24
C GLU A 216 2.97 -13.21 -20.33
N LEU A 217 3.18 -14.51 -20.47
CA LEU A 217 4.49 -15.13 -20.59
C LEU A 217 4.97 -15.07 -22.04
N LEU A 218 5.91 -14.17 -22.30
CA LEU A 218 6.40 -13.93 -23.67
C LEU A 218 7.51 -14.89 -24.07
N GLU A 219 8.46 -15.13 -23.16
CA GLU A 219 9.69 -15.86 -23.48
C GLU A 219 10.31 -16.47 -22.22
N ILE A 220 11.00 -17.61 -22.37
CA ILE A 220 11.99 -18.12 -21.43
C ILE A 220 13.35 -17.70 -21.96
N VAL A 221 14.03 -16.81 -21.24
CA VAL A 221 15.34 -16.28 -21.66
C VAL A 221 16.38 -17.37 -21.45
N LYS A 222 17.05 -17.76 -22.54
CA LYS A 222 18.19 -18.69 -22.45
C LYS A 222 19.36 -17.97 -21.81
N GLN A 223 19.93 -18.58 -20.79
CA GLN A 223 21.24 -18.19 -20.25
C GLN A 223 22.37 -18.52 -21.21
#